data_222ccb4f036e48981da2d778a0a6a02c
#
_entry.id   222ccb4f036e48981da2d778a0a6a02c
#
_cell.length_a   1.000
_cell.length_b   1.000
_cell.length_c   1.000
_cell.angle_alpha   90.00
_cell.angle_beta   90.00
_cell.angle_gamma   90.00
#
_symmetry.space_group_name_H-M   'P 1'
#
loop_
_entity.id
_entity.type
_entity.pdbx_description
1 polymer ?
#
loop_
_entity_poly.entity_id
_entity_poly.type
_entity_poly.pdbx_seq_one_letter_code
_entity_poly.pdbx_strand_id
1 'polypeptide(L)'
;MVRSTASKRISSKPLAKNPASRKTVGAIGASKPKIALAMAGGGPLGAMYEIGVLMALDDSLDGLDLNDMDIYVGVSAGSFITAGLANQFTPVEIYRMFIDNAGNGKIAAKNGALTGVLTPELFLKPAWREFAGRLKSVPGLALKGLVRRVASPFRRTTIEAFAPLARAIPAGLFDNEGIARYLQKMFSQPGRTDNFRKLKRTLYSVAVDLDTGRAVTFGAPGHDDVPISKAVQASSALPGLFPPVEIDGHYYVDGALIKTLHASLALEDGAKLVIGVNPLVPYDADAANRRAGSRSKADMEKLVDGGLSVVLSQTFRTLIHSRMHTGFEKYAAKYKDANIVLFEPAGDDPEMFFTNLFSYASRRRVCEHAYQRTRADLLKRRFELEPVFAKFDIRLNLEALKDETRTLDNRMFAQQKPSRDQRLSDATVDLGDTIGELERWIARSKIAA
;
A
#
# COMPACT_ATOMS: atom_id res chain seq x y z
N MET A 1 -39.68 5.96 -53.16
CA MET A 1 -40.78 5.14 -52.59
C MET A 1 -40.45 4.90 -51.13
N VAL A 2 -41.14 5.61 -50.25
CA VAL A 2 -40.96 5.58 -48.82
C VAL A 2 -42.06 4.69 -48.25
N ARG A 3 -41.71 3.68 -47.45
CA ARG A 3 -42.68 2.93 -46.65
C ARG A 3 -42.47 3.23 -45.16
N SER A 4 -43.46 3.95 -44.65
CA SER A 4 -43.74 4.18 -43.24
C SER A 4 -44.19 2.89 -42.55
N THR A 5 -43.62 2.56 -41.37
CA THR A 5 -44.19 1.55 -40.48
C THR A 5 -44.59 2.18 -39.14
N ALA A 6 -45.84 2.03 -38.82
CA ALA A 6 -46.58 2.63 -37.73
C ALA A 6 -46.16 2.10 -36.34
N SER A 7 -46.02 3.02 -35.40
CA SER A 7 -45.86 2.78 -33.96
C SER A 7 -47.18 2.34 -33.32
N LYS A 8 -47.21 1.16 -32.66
CA LYS A 8 -48.30 0.72 -31.80
C LYS A 8 -48.16 1.35 -30.40
N ARG A 9 -49.11 2.19 -30.04
CA ARG A 9 -49.31 2.67 -28.65
C ARG A 9 -49.86 1.54 -27.82
N ILE A 10 -49.21 1.24 -26.70
CA ILE A 10 -49.71 0.35 -25.66
C ILE A 10 -50.39 1.21 -24.60
N SER A 11 -51.71 0.98 -24.41
CA SER A 11 -52.58 1.61 -23.44
C SER A 11 -52.27 1.11 -22.03
N SER A 12 -51.96 2.01 -21.09
CA SER A 12 -51.81 1.72 -19.67
C SER A 12 -53.16 1.95 -18.94
N LYS A 13 -53.74 0.87 -18.36
CA LYS A 13 -54.85 0.95 -17.40
C LYS A 13 -54.36 1.45 -16.04
N PRO A 14 -55.11 2.29 -15.32
CA PRO A 14 -54.74 2.70 -13.97
C PRO A 14 -55.06 1.60 -12.95
N LEU A 15 -54.08 1.31 -12.07
CA LEU A 15 -54.25 0.42 -10.92
C LEU A 15 -54.96 1.14 -9.76
N ALA A 16 -55.90 0.43 -9.15
CA ALA A 16 -56.73 0.86 -8.03
C ALA A 16 -55.92 1.14 -6.77
N LYS A 17 -56.25 2.26 -6.09
CA LYS A 17 -55.74 2.62 -4.76
C LYS A 17 -56.37 1.75 -3.67
N ASN A 18 -55.58 0.96 -2.96
CA ASN A 18 -55.94 0.34 -1.70
C ASN A 18 -55.59 1.25 -0.52
N PRO A 19 -56.44 1.52 0.45
CA PRO A 19 -56.10 2.27 1.64
C PRO A 19 -55.40 1.37 2.64
N ALA A 20 -54.05 1.47 2.73
CA ALA A 20 -53.24 0.73 3.67
C ALA A 20 -53.13 1.44 5.02
N SER A 21 -53.28 0.70 6.06
CA SER A 21 -53.08 1.01 7.47
C SER A 21 -51.77 1.80 7.76
N ARG A 22 -51.93 2.91 8.47
CA ARG A 22 -50.82 3.59 9.15
C ARG A 22 -50.27 2.67 10.24
N LYS A 23 -49.22 1.91 9.94
CA LYS A 23 -48.30 1.42 10.96
C LYS A 23 -47.36 2.56 11.33
N THR A 24 -47.41 2.98 12.57
CA THR A 24 -46.42 3.84 13.22
C THR A 24 -45.01 3.26 12.97
N VAL A 25 -44.24 3.94 12.15
CA VAL A 25 -42.81 3.65 11.98
C VAL A 25 -42.16 4.02 13.31
N GLY A 26 -41.81 3.00 14.10
CA GLY A 26 -40.90 3.15 15.22
C GLY A 26 -39.61 3.82 14.73
N ALA A 27 -39.08 4.75 15.51
CA ALA A 27 -37.81 5.41 15.21
C ALA A 27 -36.74 4.35 14.89
N ILE A 28 -36.36 4.27 13.63
CA ILE A 28 -35.21 3.49 13.20
C ILE A 28 -34.03 4.18 13.89
N GLY A 29 -33.43 3.55 14.89
CA GLY A 29 -32.23 4.03 15.52
C GLY A 29 -31.21 4.35 14.42
N ALA A 30 -30.75 5.58 14.35
CA ALA A 30 -29.76 6.00 13.37
C ALA A 30 -28.54 5.08 13.51
N SER A 31 -28.27 4.27 12.48
CA SER A 31 -27.09 3.42 12.48
C SER A 31 -25.84 4.31 12.64
N LYS A 32 -24.91 3.89 13.50
CA LYS A 32 -23.64 4.60 13.68
C LYS A 32 -23.00 4.88 12.30
N PRO A 33 -22.50 6.10 12.04
CA PRO A 33 -21.91 6.43 10.76
C PRO A 33 -20.67 5.56 10.52
N LYS A 34 -20.56 4.99 9.32
CA LYS A 34 -19.48 4.09 8.93
C LYS A 34 -18.14 4.82 8.86
N ILE A 35 -17.10 4.17 9.39
CA ILE A 35 -15.71 4.61 9.33
C ILE A 35 -14.92 3.66 8.45
N ALA A 36 -14.09 4.19 7.56
CA ALA A 36 -13.24 3.42 6.68
C ALA A 36 -11.77 3.77 6.85
N LEU A 37 -10.92 2.75 6.66
CA LEU A 37 -9.47 2.90 6.52
C LEU A 37 -9.08 2.61 5.07
N ALA A 38 -8.45 3.56 4.40
CA ALA A 38 -7.94 3.42 3.05
C ALA A 38 -6.40 3.56 3.05
N MET A 39 -5.70 2.53 2.58
CA MET A 39 -4.24 2.48 2.56
C MET A 39 -3.73 2.33 1.14
N ALA A 40 -2.77 3.18 0.79
CA ALA A 40 -2.24 3.30 -0.54
C ALA A 40 -1.15 2.24 -0.83
N GLY A 41 -0.73 2.14 -2.10
CA GLY A 41 0.49 1.43 -2.44
C GLY A 41 1.73 2.24 -2.08
N GLY A 42 2.85 1.59 -1.91
CA GLY A 42 4.12 2.26 -1.60
C GLY A 42 5.32 1.33 -1.55
N GLY A 43 5.12 0.06 -1.89
CA GLY A 43 6.14 -0.97 -1.77
C GLY A 43 6.60 -1.14 -0.32
N PRO A 44 7.78 -1.74 -0.08
CA PRO A 44 8.27 -1.97 1.28
C PRO A 44 8.46 -0.69 2.11
N LEU A 45 8.89 0.42 1.50
CA LEU A 45 9.03 1.71 2.19
C LEU A 45 7.68 2.26 2.62
N GLY A 46 6.72 2.20 1.70
CA GLY A 46 5.34 2.60 2.00
C GLY A 46 4.77 1.80 3.16
N ALA A 47 4.96 0.48 3.19
CA ALA A 47 4.52 -0.36 4.30
C ALA A 47 5.10 0.10 5.65
N MET A 48 6.39 0.45 5.71
CA MET A 48 7.02 0.94 6.94
C MET A 48 6.41 2.26 7.41
N TYR A 49 6.17 3.19 6.47
CA TYR A 49 5.48 4.44 6.76
C TYR A 49 4.06 4.19 7.26
N GLU A 50 3.28 3.39 6.55
CA GLU A 50 1.90 3.05 6.89
C GLU A 50 1.79 2.42 8.28
N ILE A 51 2.69 1.50 8.62
CA ILE A 51 2.74 0.89 9.96
C ILE A 51 3.03 1.95 11.03
N GLY A 52 3.98 2.86 10.79
CA GLY A 52 4.28 3.96 11.71
C GLY A 52 3.08 4.88 11.94
N VAL A 53 2.34 5.20 10.86
CA VAL A 53 1.09 5.97 10.95
C VAL A 53 0.05 5.22 11.78
N LEU A 54 -0.20 3.92 11.49
CA LEU A 54 -1.17 3.12 12.26
C LEU A 54 -0.82 3.06 13.75
N MET A 55 0.46 2.87 14.08
CA MET A 55 0.92 2.86 15.47
C MET A 55 0.69 4.20 16.16
N ALA A 56 0.84 5.33 15.43
CA ALA A 56 0.58 6.66 15.96
C ALA A 56 -0.93 6.91 16.16
N LEU A 57 -1.76 6.47 15.21
CA LEU A 57 -3.23 6.60 15.32
C LEU A 57 -3.78 5.77 16.48
N ASP A 58 -3.34 4.51 16.60
CA ASP A 58 -3.72 3.60 17.68
C ASP A 58 -3.33 4.13 19.08
N ASP A 59 -2.27 4.91 19.14
CA ASP A 59 -1.72 5.47 20.37
C ASP A 59 -2.30 6.84 20.74
N SER A 60 -2.78 7.57 19.76
CA SER A 60 -3.13 8.99 19.90
C SER A 60 -4.61 9.28 19.70
N LEU A 61 -5.43 8.28 19.32
CA LEU A 61 -6.86 8.45 19.08
C LEU A 61 -7.69 7.53 19.98
N ASP A 62 -8.24 8.06 21.05
CA ASP A 62 -9.16 7.33 21.91
C ASP A 62 -10.51 7.14 21.21
N GLY A 63 -11.04 5.92 21.27
CA GLY A 63 -12.31 5.55 20.64
C GLY A 63 -12.19 5.05 19.20
N LEU A 64 -10.99 5.07 18.59
CA LEU A 64 -10.69 4.46 17.33
C LEU A 64 -10.19 3.01 17.54
N ASP A 65 -10.85 2.05 16.91
CA ASP A 65 -10.36 0.66 16.83
C ASP A 65 -9.99 0.32 15.39
N LEU A 66 -8.69 0.25 15.12
CA LEU A 66 -8.17 -0.05 13.78
C LEU A 66 -8.49 -1.48 13.31
N ASN A 67 -8.89 -2.38 14.22
CA ASN A 67 -9.35 -3.72 13.89
C ASN A 67 -10.87 -3.83 13.69
N ASP A 68 -11.62 -2.75 13.99
CA ASP A 68 -13.09 -2.75 13.86
C ASP A 68 -13.62 -1.65 12.92
N MET A 69 -12.84 -1.26 11.91
CA MET A 69 -13.29 -0.38 10.85
C MET A 69 -14.40 -1.03 10.05
N ASP A 70 -15.44 -0.28 9.65
CA ASP A 70 -16.53 -0.83 8.85
C ASP A 70 -16.06 -1.27 7.47
N ILE A 71 -15.09 -0.53 6.88
CA ILE A 71 -14.58 -0.78 5.54
C ILE A 71 -13.07 -0.60 5.51
N TYR A 72 -12.38 -1.58 4.94
CA TYR A 72 -10.96 -1.51 4.63
C TYR A 72 -10.77 -1.46 3.12
N VAL A 73 -9.95 -0.53 2.64
CA VAL A 73 -9.54 -0.45 1.24
C VAL A 73 -8.03 -0.46 1.18
N GLY A 74 -7.46 -1.43 0.49
CA GLY A 74 -6.01 -1.55 0.35
C GLY A 74 -5.54 -1.65 -1.09
N VAL A 75 -4.38 -1.10 -1.35
CA VAL A 75 -3.68 -1.20 -2.64
C VAL A 75 -2.23 -1.58 -2.38
N SER A 76 -1.69 -2.58 -3.09
CA SER A 76 -0.28 -2.98 -2.97
C SER A 76 0.14 -3.25 -1.51
N ALA A 77 1.12 -2.55 -0.99
CA ALA A 77 1.55 -2.64 0.42
C ALA A 77 0.38 -2.39 1.38
N GLY A 78 -0.45 -1.38 1.11
CA GLY A 78 -1.65 -1.10 1.90
C GLY A 78 -2.68 -2.22 1.87
N SER A 79 -2.76 -3.00 0.76
CA SER A 79 -3.62 -4.19 0.69
C SER A 79 -3.17 -5.27 1.66
N PHE A 80 -1.86 -5.48 1.80
CA PHE A 80 -1.29 -6.42 2.77
C PHE A 80 -1.68 -6.04 4.21
N ILE A 81 -1.51 -4.76 4.55
CA ILE A 81 -1.78 -4.24 5.90
C ILE A 81 -3.27 -4.28 6.21
N THR A 82 -4.13 -3.80 5.31
CA THR A 82 -5.59 -3.81 5.51
C THR A 82 -6.16 -5.21 5.58
N ALA A 83 -5.63 -6.17 4.80
CA ALA A 83 -5.99 -7.58 4.92
C ALA A 83 -5.60 -8.17 6.28
N GLY A 84 -4.46 -7.75 6.83
CA GLY A 84 -4.05 -8.10 8.19
C GLY A 84 -5.03 -7.56 9.24
N LEU A 85 -5.33 -6.26 9.21
CA LEU A 85 -6.26 -5.63 10.14
C LEU A 85 -7.66 -6.23 10.09
N ALA A 86 -8.19 -6.46 8.87
CA ALA A 86 -9.49 -7.12 8.67
C ALA A 86 -9.51 -8.56 9.20
N ASN A 87 -8.36 -9.23 9.24
CA ASN A 87 -8.13 -10.54 9.85
C ASN A 87 -7.73 -10.45 11.34
N GLN A 88 -7.97 -9.32 11.99
CA GLN A 88 -7.77 -9.12 13.42
C GLN A 88 -6.30 -9.21 13.87
N PHE A 89 -5.33 -8.91 12.97
CA PHE A 89 -3.98 -8.60 13.39
C PHE A 89 -3.94 -7.18 13.91
N THR A 90 -3.49 -7.00 15.13
CA THR A 90 -3.33 -5.67 15.72
C THR A 90 -2.20 -4.88 15.03
N PRO A 91 -2.20 -3.54 15.07
CA PRO A 91 -1.08 -2.73 14.55
C PRO A 91 0.28 -3.17 15.11
N VAL A 92 0.33 -3.56 16.39
CA VAL A 92 1.53 -4.09 17.06
C VAL A 92 1.97 -5.43 16.46
N GLU A 93 1.05 -6.35 16.17
CA GLU A 93 1.38 -7.64 15.52
C GLU A 93 1.89 -7.42 14.10
N ILE A 94 1.27 -6.47 13.35
CA ILE A 94 1.73 -6.10 12.01
C ILE A 94 3.13 -5.47 12.08
N TYR A 95 3.37 -4.55 13.02
CA TYR A 95 4.71 -3.98 13.24
C TYR A 95 5.75 -5.08 13.45
N ARG A 96 5.47 -6.04 14.33
CA ARG A 96 6.39 -7.17 14.59
C ARG A 96 6.64 -8.04 13.36
N MET A 97 5.62 -8.28 12.54
CA MET A 97 5.78 -9.04 11.30
C MET A 97 6.76 -8.40 10.31
N PHE A 98 6.81 -7.07 10.25
CA PHE A 98 7.61 -6.34 9.27
C PHE A 98 8.98 -5.91 9.80
N ILE A 99 9.12 -5.66 11.10
CA ILE A 99 10.24 -4.92 11.67
C ILE A 99 11.01 -5.71 12.72
N ASP A 100 10.32 -6.52 13.55
CA ASP A 100 10.96 -7.19 14.66
C ASP A 100 11.65 -8.50 14.23
N ASN A 101 12.96 -8.41 14.02
CA ASN A 101 13.83 -9.57 13.74
C ASN A 101 14.50 -10.11 15.02
N ALA A 102 14.15 -9.55 16.18
CA ALA A 102 14.76 -9.90 17.45
C ALA A 102 14.25 -11.27 17.96
N GLY A 103 14.88 -12.32 17.49
CA GLY A 103 14.83 -13.63 18.12
C GLY A 103 13.99 -14.69 17.40
N ASN A 104 14.67 -15.61 16.76
CA ASN A 104 14.24 -16.99 16.43
C ASN A 104 12.93 -17.21 15.66
N GLY A 105 12.45 -16.25 14.88
CA GLY A 105 11.32 -16.45 13.96
C GLY A 105 9.99 -16.85 14.61
N LYS A 106 9.85 -16.68 15.94
CA LYS A 106 8.61 -16.95 16.67
C LYS A 106 8.12 -15.67 17.32
N ILE A 107 7.11 -15.06 16.75
CA ILE A 107 6.39 -13.95 17.39
C ILE A 107 5.30 -14.58 18.25
N ALA A 108 5.35 -14.37 19.57
CA ALA A 108 4.29 -14.78 20.48
C ALA A 108 3.06 -13.91 20.22
N ALA A 109 2.05 -14.43 19.58
CA ALA A 109 0.74 -13.80 19.45
C ALA A 109 -0.16 -14.23 20.61
N LYS A 110 -1.12 -13.38 20.95
CA LYS A 110 -2.09 -13.63 22.05
C LYS A 110 -2.87 -14.95 21.87
N ASN A 111 -2.93 -15.50 20.65
CA ASN A 111 -3.66 -16.71 20.28
C ASN A 111 -2.82 -17.75 19.51
N GLY A 112 -1.50 -17.72 19.63
CA GLY A 112 -0.61 -18.68 18.96
C GLY A 112 0.71 -18.05 18.50
N ALA A 113 1.77 -18.85 18.32
CA ALA A 113 3.05 -18.35 17.85
C ALA A 113 2.97 -17.97 16.37
N LEU A 114 3.14 -16.68 16.04
CA LEU A 114 3.37 -16.22 14.68
C LEU A 114 4.76 -16.71 14.24
N THR A 115 4.81 -17.66 13.33
CA THR A 115 6.08 -18.14 12.77
C THR A 115 6.44 -17.33 11.54
N GLY A 116 7.48 -16.52 11.65
CA GLY A 116 8.16 -15.90 10.53
C GLY A 116 7.94 -14.40 10.40
N VAL A 117 9.04 -13.68 10.46
CA VAL A 117 9.15 -12.29 10.03
C VAL A 117 9.13 -12.24 8.51
N LEU A 118 8.54 -11.19 7.93
CA LEU A 118 8.60 -10.91 6.50
C LEU A 118 10.03 -10.54 6.11
N THR A 119 10.80 -11.55 5.74
CA THR A 119 12.19 -11.33 5.32
C THR A 119 12.26 -10.78 3.90
N PRO A 120 13.32 -10.02 3.55
CA PRO A 120 13.52 -9.54 2.18
C PRO A 120 13.47 -10.66 1.13
N GLU A 121 13.92 -11.86 1.50
CA GLU A 121 13.95 -13.02 0.60
C GLU A 121 12.55 -13.47 0.17
N LEU A 122 11.50 -13.16 0.94
CA LEU A 122 10.11 -13.43 0.55
C LEU A 122 9.66 -12.55 -0.63
N PHE A 123 10.19 -11.32 -0.72
CA PHE A 123 9.80 -10.34 -1.73
C PHE A 123 10.80 -10.23 -2.87
N LEU A 124 12.07 -10.59 -2.63
CA LEU A 124 13.18 -10.35 -3.54
C LEU A 124 13.82 -11.65 -4.04
N LYS A 125 13.07 -12.75 -4.00
CA LYS A 125 13.53 -13.99 -4.60
C LYS A 125 13.57 -13.80 -6.13
N PRO A 126 14.75 -13.89 -6.77
CA PRO A 126 14.84 -13.73 -8.21
C PRO A 126 13.95 -14.71 -8.97
N ALA A 127 13.27 -14.26 -9.99
CA ALA A 127 12.36 -15.05 -10.82
C ALA A 127 13.13 -15.96 -11.81
N TRP A 128 14.06 -16.78 -11.31
CA TRP A 128 14.96 -17.63 -12.13
C TRP A 128 14.23 -18.50 -13.15
N ARG A 129 13.03 -19.00 -12.83
CA ARG A 129 12.24 -19.84 -13.72
C ARG A 129 11.80 -19.04 -14.96
N GLU A 130 11.36 -17.81 -14.77
CA GLU A 130 10.98 -16.92 -15.86
C GLU A 130 12.20 -16.50 -16.69
N PHE A 131 13.30 -16.12 -16.02
CA PHE A 131 14.57 -15.81 -16.70
C PHE A 131 15.04 -16.97 -17.57
N ALA A 132 15.11 -18.19 -17.02
CA ALA A 132 15.56 -19.37 -17.75
C ALA A 132 14.63 -19.73 -18.92
N GLY A 133 13.30 -19.61 -18.72
CA GLY A 133 12.31 -19.86 -19.77
C GLY A 133 12.44 -18.90 -20.94
N ARG A 134 12.60 -17.60 -20.65
CA ARG A 134 12.75 -16.56 -21.67
C ARG A 134 14.12 -16.60 -22.36
N LEU A 135 15.19 -16.88 -21.62
CA LEU A 135 16.54 -17.01 -22.17
C LEU A 135 16.62 -18.15 -23.21
N LYS A 136 15.94 -19.27 -22.99
CA LYS A 136 15.83 -20.37 -23.95
C LYS A 136 15.18 -19.95 -25.28
N SER A 137 14.33 -18.93 -25.27
CA SER A 137 13.64 -18.41 -26.46
C SER A 137 14.48 -17.41 -27.29
N VAL A 138 15.57 -16.86 -26.72
CA VAL A 138 16.40 -15.83 -27.36
C VAL A 138 16.94 -16.25 -28.73
N PRO A 139 17.51 -17.45 -28.91
CA PRO A 139 18.03 -17.85 -30.24
C PRO A 139 16.93 -17.86 -31.32
N GLY A 140 15.74 -18.38 -30.99
CA GLY A 140 14.61 -18.39 -31.91
C GLY A 140 14.05 -16.99 -32.21
N LEU A 141 14.05 -16.08 -31.20
CA LEU A 141 13.62 -14.69 -31.38
C LEU A 141 14.63 -13.89 -32.23
N ALA A 142 15.93 -14.11 -32.01
CA ALA A 142 16.99 -13.49 -32.80
C ALA A 142 16.94 -13.95 -34.24
N LEU A 143 16.75 -15.27 -34.48
CA LEU A 143 16.60 -15.81 -35.83
C LEU A 143 15.36 -15.22 -36.51
N LYS A 144 14.22 -15.11 -35.84
CA LYS A 144 13.01 -14.45 -36.37
C LYS A 144 13.27 -12.98 -36.71
N GLY A 145 14.04 -12.27 -35.88
CA GLY A 145 14.45 -10.89 -36.14
C GLY A 145 15.30 -10.77 -37.39
N LEU A 146 16.29 -11.66 -37.54
CA LEU A 146 17.17 -11.70 -38.69
C LEU A 146 16.38 -12.03 -39.99
N VAL A 147 15.54 -13.06 -39.97
CA VAL A 147 14.68 -13.43 -41.11
C VAL A 147 13.77 -12.26 -41.49
N ARG A 148 13.16 -11.56 -40.53
CA ARG A 148 12.35 -10.38 -40.82
C ARG A 148 13.15 -9.23 -41.42
N ARG A 149 14.41 -9.04 -41.01
CA ARG A 149 15.29 -8.01 -41.56
C ARG A 149 15.66 -8.33 -43.01
N VAL A 150 15.98 -9.58 -43.29
CA VAL A 150 16.34 -10.04 -44.66
C VAL A 150 15.13 -10.01 -45.60
N ALA A 151 13.97 -10.45 -45.09
CA ALA A 151 12.74 -10.51 -45.94
C ALA A 151 12.14 -9.12 -46.27
N SER A 152 12.51 -8.07 -45.54
CA SER A 152 11.94 -6.72 -45.75
C SER A 152 12.97 -5.62 -45.48
N PRO A 153 14.08 -5.52 -46.23
CA PRO A 153 15.21 -4.66 -45.92
C PRO A 153 14.89 -3.15 -45.96
N PHE A 154 13.91 -2.77 -46.80
CA PHE A 154 13.56 -1.34 -47.02
C PHE A 154 12.28 -0.89 -46.32
N ARG A 155 11.49 -1.81 -45.74
CA ARG A 155 10.19 -1.48 -45.13
C ARG A 155 10.20 -1.41 -43.58
N ARG A 156 11.27 -1.83 -42.92
CA ARG A 156 11.36 -1.87 -41.46
C ARG A 156 12.68 -1.33 -40.98
N THR A 157 12.61 -0.53 -39.90
CA THR A 157 13.82 -0.09 -39.20
C THR A 157 14.49 -1.28 -38.51
N THR A 158 15.79 -1.16 -38.21
CA THR A 158 16.54 -2.19 -37.46
C THR A 158 15.89 -2.46 -36.09
N ILE A 159 15.37 -1.41 -35.42
CA ILE A 159 14.67 -1.53 -34.16
C ILE A 159 13.41 -2.40 -34.27
N GLU A 160 12.59 -2.18 -35.30
CA GLU A 160 11.38 -2.99 -35.55
C GLU A 160 11.67 -4.45 -35.85
N ALA A 161 12.79 -4.72 -36.57
CA ALA A 161 13.19 -6.09 -36.86
C ALA A 161 13.56 -6.88 -35.61
N PHE A 162 14.18 -6.24 -34.61
CA PHE A 162 14.59 -6.85 -33.38
C PHE A 162 13.59 -6.65 -32.22
N ALA A 163 12.44 -5.98 -32.41
CA ALA A 163 11.37 -5.87 -31.43
C ALA A 163 10.98 -7.21 -30.75
N PRO A 164 11.00 -8.39 -31.46
CA PRO A 164 10.76 -9.67 -30.79
C PRO A 164 11.71 -10.00 -29.66
N LEU A 165 12.95 -9.46 -29.65
CA LEU A 165 13.90 -9.66 -28.56
C LEU A 165 13.44 -9.01 -27.24
N ALA A 166 12.59 -7.99 -27.30
CA ALA A 166 11.97 -7.43 -26.09
C ALA A 166 11.17 -8.49 -25.31
N ARG A 167 10.69 -9.55 -25.97
CA ARG A 167 10.02 -10.69 -25.31
C ARG A 167 10.97 -11.56 -24.48
N ALA A 168 12.27 -11.41 -24.64
CA ALA A 168 13.27 -12.08 -23.83
C ALA A 168 13.47 -11.39 -22.47
N ILE A 169 13.02 -10.13 -22.32
CA ILE A 169 13.04 -9.42 -21.06
C ILE A 169 11.93 -10.01 -20.16
N PRO A 170 12.25 -10.43 -18.92
CA PRO A 170 11.23 -10.95 -18.01
C PRO A 170 10.21 -9.86 -17.65
N ALA A 171 8.97 -10.25 -17.37
CA ALA A 171 7.91 -9.34 -16.95
C ALA A 171 8.11 -8.82 -15.52
N GLY A 172 8.91 -9.52 -14.71
CA GLY A 172 9.31 -9.13 -13.36
C GLY A 172 10.67 -9.70 -13.00
N LEU A 173 11.40 -8.97 -12.15
CA LEU A 173 12.71 -9.37 -11.67
C LEU A 173 12.62 -10.38 -10.52
N PHE A 174 11.56 -10.32 -9.72
CA PHE A 174 11.39 -11.11 -8.50
C PHE A 174 10.07 -11.88 -8.54
N ASP A 175 10.03 -12.99 -7.81
CA ASP A 175 8.86 -13.82 -7.62
C ASP A 175 8.07 -13.33 -6.39
N ASN A 176 6.78 -13.04 -6.56
CA ASN A 176 5.88 -12.62 -5.48
C ASN A 176 4.97 -13.73 -4.94
N GLU A 177 5.13 -14.97 -5.37
CA GLU A 177 4.36 -16.10 -4.81
C GLU A 177 4.63 -16.32 -3.32
N GLY A 178 5.80 -15.89 -2.83
CA GLY A 178 6.14 -15.90 -1.43
C GLY A 178 5.14 -15.11 -0.58
N ILE A 179 4.64 -13.99 -1.09
CA ILE A 179 3.63 -13.14 -0.42
C ILE A 179 2.33 -13.92 -0.22
N ALA A 180 1.80 -14.51 -1.30
CA ALA A 180 0.55 -15.27 -1.21
C ALA A 180 0.66 -16.45 -0.25
N ARG A 181 1.73 -17.24 -0.34
CA ARG A 181 1.96 -18.38 0.55
C ARG A 181 2.11 -17.96 2.02
N TYR A 182 2.79 -16.86 2.28
CA TYR A 182 2.92 -16.32 3.63
C TYR A 182 1.55 -15.90 4.19
N LEU A 183 0.78 -15.11 3.44
CA LEU A 183 -0.54 -14.67 3.85
C LEU A 183 -1.52 -15.82 4.02
N GLN A 184 -1.53 -16.79 3.09
CA GLN A 184 -2.35 -18.00 3.21
C GLN A 184 -2.07 -18.73 4.52
N LYS A 185 -0.80 -18.90 4.89
CA LYS A 185 -0.41 -19.50 6.18
C LYS A 185 -0.92 -18.68 7.36
N MET A 186 -0.82 -17.35 7.28
CA MET A 186 -1.26 -16.46 8.35
C MET A 186 -2.79 -16.47 8.51
N PHE A 187 -3.51 -16.44 7.39
CA PHE A 187 -4.99 -16.40 7.38
C PHE A 187 -5.63 -17.78 7.62
N SER A 188 -4.85 -18.86 7.58
CA SER A 188 -5.31 -20.21 7.96
C SER A 188 -5.26 -20.49 9.46
N GLN A 189 -4.82 -19.53 10.28
CA GLN A 189 -4.78 -19.68 11.73
C GLN A 189 -6.18 -19.60 12.35
N PRO A 190 -6.41 -20.18 13.54
CA PRO A 190 -7.70 -20.11 14.22
C PRO A 190 -8.19 -18.67 14.40
N GLY A 191 -9.47 -18.42 14.09
CA GLY A 191 -10.09 -17.10 14.17
C GLY A 191 -9.80 -16.16 12.98
N ARG A 192 -9.07 -16.63 11.96
CA ARG A 192 -8.74 -15.90 10.74
C ARG A 192 -9.29 -16.58 9.49
N THR A 193 -9.27 -15.90 8.36
CA THR A 193 -9.82 -16.44 7.12
C THR A 193 -9.12 -15.87 5.88
N ASP A 194 -8.87 -16.73 4.89
CA ASP A 194 -8.42 -16.33 3.56
C ASP A 194 -9.59 -16.13 2.57
N ASN A 195 -10.80 -15.85 3.10
CA ASN A 195 -12.02 -15.69 2.30
C ASN A 195 -12.72 -14.39 2.66
N PHE A 196 -12.92 -13.49 1.69
CA PHE A 196 -13.56 -12.20 1.86
C PHE A 196 -14.97 -12.30 2.50
N ARG A 197 -15.78 -13.29 2.07
CA ARG A 197 -17.15 -13.51 2.56
C ARG A 197 -17.24 -13.93 4.04
N LYS A 198 -16.12 -14.37 4.63
CA LYS A 198 -16.04 -14.80 6.03
C LYS A 198 -15.48 -13.73 6.95
N LEU A 199 -15.00 -12.61 6.42
CA LEU A 199 -14.54 -11.48 7.21
C LEU A 199 -15.71 -10.83 7.95
N LYS A 200 -15.45 -10.31 9.15
CA LYS A 200 -16.43 -9.57 9.94
C LYS A 200 -16.76 -8.19 9.34
N ARG A 201 -15.80 -7.59 8.66
CA ARG A 201 -15.85 -6.26 8.08
C ARG A 201 -15.52 -6.31 6.60
N THR A 202 -16.01 -5.34 5.85
CA THR A 202 -15.75 -5.26 4.41
C THR A 202 -14.27 -4.98 4.13
N LEU A 203 -13.67 -5.78 3.26
CA LEU A 203 -12.30 -5.57 2.76
C LEU A 203 -12.32 -5.50 1.24
N TYR A 204 -11.71 -4.45 0.70
CA TYR A 204 -11.44 -4.30 -0.72
C TYR A 204 -9.94 -4.29 -0.96
N SER A 205 -9.48 -5.20 -1.82
CA SER A 205 -8.10 -5.23 -2.35
C SER A 205 -8.16 -4.91 -3.84
N VAL A 206 -7.45 -3.88 -4.30
CA VAL A 206 -7.57 -3.40 -5.67
C VAL A 206 -6.36 -3.76 -6.50
N ALA A 207 -6.59 -4.34 -7.68
CA ALA A 207 -5.59 -4.59 -8.71
C ALA A 207 -6.05 -4.03 -10.06
N VAL A 208 -5.19 -4.09 -11.07
CA VAL A 208 -5.51 -3.72 -12.44
C VAL A 208 -5.46 -4.96 -13.32
N ASP A 209 -6.55 -5.23 -14.01
CA ASP A 209 -6.58 -6.21 -15.09
C ASP A 209 -5.73 -5.69 -16.24
N LEU A 210 -4.67 -6.42 -16.57
CA LEU A 210 -3.67 -6.02 -17.58
C LEU A 210 -4.26 -6.02 -18.99
N ASP A 211 -5.19 -6.92 -19.28
CA ASP A 211 -5.76 -7.09 -20.61
C ASP A 211 -6.79 -6.00 -20.93
N THR A 212 -7.51 -5.52 -19.90
CA THR A 212 -8.56 -4.49 -20.08
C THR A 212 -8.13 -3.09 -19.64
N GLY A 213 -7.06 -2.98 -18.87
CA GLY A 213 -6.61 -1.72 -18.25
C GLY A 213 -7.56 -1.17 -17.19
N ARG A 214 -8.48 -1.98 -16.67
CA ARG A 214 -9.49 -1.57 -15.67
C ARG A 214 -9.10 -1.99 -14.27
N ALA A 215 -9.48 -1.16 -13.30
CA ALA A 215 -9.38 -1.56 -11.89
C ALA A 215 -10.38 -2.67 -11.59
N VAL A 216 -9.91 -3.71 -10.90
CA VAL A 216 -10.71 -4.79 -10.33
C VAL A 216 -10.63 -4.71 -8.82
N THR A 217 -11.78 -4.78 -8.17
CA THR A 217 -11.92 -4.69 -6.72
C THR A 217 -12.24 -6.07 -6.17
N PHE A 218 -11.22 -6.78 -5.71
CA PHE A 218 -11.40 -8.03 -4.99
C PHE A 218 -12.08 -7.77 -3.64
N GLY A 219 -13.04 -8.65 -3.29
CA GLY A 219 -13.91 -8.47 -2.13
C GLY A 219 -15.25 -7.80 -2.46
N ALA A 220 -15.39 -7.21 -3.66
CA ALA A 220 -16.67 -6.75 -4.18
C ALA A 220 -17.47 -7.91 -4.79
N PRO A 221 -18.80 -7.80 -4.90
CA PRO A 221 -19.63 -8.83 -5.52
C PRO A 221 -19.14 -9.23 -6.92
N GLY A 222 -18.96 -10.52 -7.15
CA GLY A 222 -18.40 -11.09 -8.38
C GLY A 222 -16.86 -11.19 -8.41
N HIS A 223 -16.16 -10.68 -7.38
CA HIS A 223 -14.73 -10.82 -7.18
C HIS A 223 -14.37 -11.12 -5.71
N ASP A 224 -15.32 -11.69 -4.95
CA ASP A 224 -15.21 -12.02 -3.52
C ASP A 224 -14.97 -13.50 -3.24
N ASP A 225 -14.84 -14.31 -4.28
CA ASP A 225 -14.51 -15.74 -4.25
C ASP A 225 -13.02 -16.04 -4.37
N VAL A 226 -12.24 -15.08 -4.85
CA VAL A 226 -10.77 -15.17 -4.89
C VAL A 226 -10.21 -15.16 -3.46
N PRO A 227 -9.22 -16.01 -3.11
CA PRO A 227 -8.55 -15.95 -1.81
C PRO A 227 -7.94 -14.56 -1.54
N ILE A 228 -8.06 -14.04 -0.31
CA ILE A 228 -7.50 -12.75 0.09
C ILE A 228 -6.00 -12.70 -0.18
N SER A 229 -5.28 -13.78 0.14
CA SER A 229 -3.84 -13.90 -0.10
C SER A 229 -3.47 -13.74 -1.57
N LYS A 230 -4.30 -14.27 -2.48
CA LYS A 230 -4.09 -14.18 -3.92
C LYS A 230 -4.45 -12.78 -4.46
N ALA A 231 -5.51 -12.18 -3.94
CA ALA A 231 -5.89 -10.81 -4.26
C ALA A 231 -4.81 -9.80 -3.84
N VAL A 232 -4.23 -9.96 -2.64
CA VAL A 232 -3.11 -9.13 -2.17
C VAL A 232 -1.86 -9.32 -3.02
N GLN A 233 -1.55 -10.57 -3.44
CA GLN A 233 -0.46 -10.85 -4.38
C GLN A 233 -0.66 -10.09 -5.69
N ALA A 234 -1.87 -10.14 -6.27
CA ALA A 234 -2.21 -9.44 -7.51
C ALA A 234 -2.12 -7.92 -7.35
N SER A 235 -2.66 -7.38 -6.24
CA SER A 235 -2.59 -5.97 -5.89
C SER A 235 -1.15 -5.45 -5.72
N SER A 236 -0.21 -6.33 -5.37
CA SER A 236 1.21 -6.00 -5.14
C SER A 236 2.12 -6.30 -6.32
N ALA A 237 1.58 -6.72 -7.47
CA ALA A 237 2.34 -7.09 -8.65
C ALA A 237 2.79 -5.85 -9.46
N LEU A 238 3.73 -5.06 -8.90
CA LEU A 238 4.26 -3.87 -9.57
C LEU A 238 5.06 -4.26 -10.83
N PRO A 239 4.66 -3.80 -12.03
CA PRO A 239 5.34 -4.12 -13.28
C PRO A 239 6.83 -3.79 -13.26
N GLY A 240 7.63 -4.68 -13.81
CA GLY A 240 9.10 -4.58 -13.78
C GLY A 240 9.71 -5.17 -12.50
N LEU A 241 9.04 -5.05 -11.35
CA LEU A 241 9.49 -5.66 -10.11
C LEU A 241 8.97 -7.10 -9.99
N PHE A 242 7.67 -7.29 -10.20
CA PHE A 242 7.01 -8.60 -10.13
C PHE A 242 6.28 -8.94 -11.43
N PRO A 243 6.18 -10.22 -11.79
CA PRO A 243 5.37 -10.64 -12.92
C PRO A 243 3.88 -10.43 -12.62
N PRO A 244 3.06 -10.20 -13.65
CA PRO A 244 1.60 -10.20 -13.51
C PRO A 244 1.09 -11.50 -12.89
N VAL A 245 0.07 -11.40 -12.06
CA VAL A 245 -0.53 -12.55 -11.36
C VAL A 245 -1.74 -13.04 -12.14
N GLU A 246 -1.74 -14.33 -12.49
CA GLU A 246 -2.87 -14.97 -13.16
C GLU A 246 -3.93 -15.42 -12.12
N ILE A 247 -5.19 -15.01 -12.37
CA ILE A 247 -6.37 -15.45 -11.63
C ILE A 247 -7.48 -15.68 -12.66
N ASP A 248 -8.00 -16.88 -12.73
CA ASP A 248 -9.11 -17.29 -13.62
C ASP A 248 -8.92 -16.92 -15.10
N GLY A 249 -7.67 -17.02 -15.59
CA GLY A 249 -7.30 -16.71 -16.97
C GLY A 249 -7.08 -15.23 -17.28
N HIS A 250 -7.21 -14.35 -16.30
CA HIS A 250 -6.89 -12.92 -16.37
C HIS A 250 -5.56 -12.62 -15.70
N TYR A 251 -4.83 -11.63 -16.20
CA TYR A 251 -3.55 -11.19 -15.65
C TYR A 251 -3.69 -9.86 -14.92
N TYR A 252 -3.25 -9.81 -13.68
CA TYR A 252 -3.39 -8.65 -12.80
C TYR A 252 -2.04 -8.04 -12.44
N VAL A 253 -2.01 -6.72 -12.37
CA VAL A 253 -0.88 -5.91 -11.90
C VAL A 253 -1.32 -4.95 -10.80
N ASP A 254 -0.36 -4.28 -10.18
CA ASP A 254 -0.55 -3.40 -9.02
C ASP A 254 -1.64 -2.33 -9.24
N GLY A 255 -2.54 -2.21 -8.27
CA GLY A 255 -3.67 -1.28 -8.31
C GLY A 255 -3.27 0.19 -8.26
N ALA A 256 -2.10 0.53 -7.73
CA ALA A 256 -1.59 1.89 -7.63
C ALA A 256 -1.41 2.58 -9.00
N LEU A 257 -1.30 1.80 -10.08
CA LEU A 257 -1.17 2.32 -11.44
C LEU A 257 -2.40 3.13 -11.91
N ILE A 258 -3.59 2.86 -11.37
CA ILE A 258 -4.81 3.62 -11.70
C ILE A 258 -5.11 4.67 -10.62
N LYS A 259 -5.19 4.25 -9.37
CA LYS A 259 -5.41 5.13 -8.21
C LYS A 259 -4.64 4.56 -7.01
N THR A 260 -4.04 5.43 -6.24
CA THR A 260 -3.21 4.99 -5.11
C THR A 260 -4.03 4.56 -3.91
N LEU A 261 -5.07 5.31 -3.56
CA LEU A 261 -5.80 5.16 -2.31
C LEU A 261 -7.19 4.51 -2.47
N HIS A 262 -7.81 4.62 -3.65
CA HIS A 262 -9.17 4.11 -3.93
C HIS A 262 -10.25 4.45 -2.87
N ALA A 263 -10.11 5.58 -2.16
CA ALA A 263 -11.05 6.05 -1.13
C ALA A 263 -12.51 6.15 -1.63
N SER A 264 -12.70 6.30 -2.96
CA SER A 264 -14.04 6.31 -3.56
C SER A 264 -14.85 5.03 -3.26
N LEU A 265 -14.20 3.86 -3.13
CA LEU A 265 -14.90 2.61 -2.83
C LEU A 265 -15.56 2.66 -1.45
N ALA A 266 -14.83 3.18 -0.46
CA ALA A 266 -15.38 3.36 0.88
C ALA A 266 -16.53 4.38 0.91
N LEU A 267 -16.38 5.49 0.17
CA LEU A 267 -17.42 6.53 0.07
C LEU A 267 -18.67 6.03 -0.65
N GLU A 268 -18.51 5.23 -1.70
CA GLU A 268 -19.60 4.58 -2.45
C GLU A 268 -20.34 3.55 -1.59
N ASP A 269 -19.65 2.86 -0.69
CA ASP A 269 -20.23 1.94 0.30
C ASP A 269 -20.73 2.65 1.58
N GLY A 270 -20.79 3.98 1.56
CA GLY A 270 -21.47 4.82 2.55
C GLY A 270 -20.60 5.24 3.75
N ALA A 271 -19.29 5.14 3.68
CA ALA A 271 -18.42 5.68 4.72
C ALA A 271 -18.62 7.21 4.87
N LYS A 272 -18.69 7.66 6.12
CA LYS A 272 -18.79 9.08 6.47
C LYS A 272 -17.47 9.66 6.98
N LEU A 273 -16.56 8.81 7.42
CA LEU A 273 -15.16 9.14 7.68
C LEU A 273 -14.28 8.15 6.94
N VAL A 274 -13.35 8.65 6.16
CA VAL A 274 -12.28 7.86 5.54
C VAL A 274 -10.95 8.35 6.11
N ILE A 275 -10.26 7.49 6.84
CA ILE A 275 -8.88 7.71 7.25
C ILE A 275 -8.00 7.18 6.13
N GLY A 276 -7.29 8.07 5.44
CA GLY A 276 -6.41 7.74 4.32
C GLY A 276 -4.95 7.79 4.73
N VAL A 277 -4.16 6.79 4.31
CA VAL A 277 -2.70 6.80 4.49
C VAL A 277 -2.03 6.64 3.12
N ASN A 278 -1.22 7.63 2.72
CA ASN A 278 -0.54 7.65 1.44
C ASN A 278 0.97 7.89 1.60
N PRO A 279 1.82 6.88 1.42
CA PRO A 279 3.28 7.04 1.48
C PRO A 279 3.90 7.59 0.19
N LEU A 280 3.14 7.67 -0.92
CA LEU A 280 3.65 8.00 -2.24
C LEU A 280 3.53 9.49 -2.56
N VAL A 281 4.36 10.30 -1.90
CA VAL A 281 4.51 11.73 -2.21
C VAL A 281 5.78 11.91 -3.06
N PRO A 282 5.74 12.75 -4.12
CA PRO A 282 6.95 13.09 -4.87
C PRO A 282 7.90 13.90 -3.99
N TYR A 283 9.21 13.70 -4.18
CA TYR A 283 10.23 14.46 -3.47
C TYR A 283 10.37 15.86 -4.06
N ASP A 284 10.30 16.87 -3.19
CA ASP A 284 10.52 18.28 -3.53
C ASP A 284 11.93 18.70 -3.07
N ALA A 285 12.89 18.57 -3.98
CA ALA A 285 14.27 18.93 -3.72
C ALA A 285 14.45 20.42 -3.38
N ASP A 286 13.63 21.31 -3.95
CA ASP A 286 13.72 22.74 -3.68
C ASP A 286 13.20 23.07 -2.27
N ALA A 287 12.11 22.45 -1.83
CA ALA A 287 11.63 22.59 -0.47
C ALA A 287 12.62 22.03 0.54
N ALA A 288 13.20 20.85 0.27
CA ALA A 288 14.23 20.25 1.10
C ALA A 288 15.49 21.13 1.21
N ASN A 289 15.95 21.69 0.11
CA ASN A 289 17.09 22.63 0.09
C ASN A 289 16.80 23.91 0.88
N ARG A 290 15.58 24.47 0.78
CA ARG A 290 15.20 25.65 1.58
C ARG A 290 15.20 25.34 3.07
N ARG A 291 14.74 24.15 3.48
CA ARG A 291 14.70 23.72 4.89
C ARG A 291 16.09 23.44 5.46
N ALA A 292 16.97 22.82 4.67
CA ALA A 292 18.33 22.48 5.10
C ALA A 292 19.25 23.71 5.28
N GLY A 293 18.89 24.85 4.70
CA GLY A 293 19.68 26.09 4.75
C GLY A 293 20.99 26.01 3.97
N SER A 294 21.81 27.06 4.06
CA SER A 294 23.03 27.22 3.27
C SER A 294 24.13 26.18 3.52
N ARG A 295 24.05 25.39 4.60
CA ARG A 295 25.09 24.42 5.01
C ARG A 295 25.00 23.06 4.31
N SER A 296 23.88 22.72 3.67
CA SER A 296 23.63 21.39 3.08
C SER A 296 23.60 21.37 1.55
N LYS A 297 23.89 22.46 0.87
CA LYS A 297 23.86 22.51 -0.61
C LYS A 297 24.88 21.60 -1.31
N ALA A 298 25.93 21.16 -0.61
CA ALA A 298 27.03 20.40 -1.21
C ALA A 298 26.77 18.87 -1.29
N ASP A 299 25.85 18.31 -0.52
CA ASP A 299 25.74 16.86 -0.35
C ASP A 299 24.41 16.24 -0.82
N MET A 300 23.46 17.03 -1.34
CA MET A 300 22.24 16.44 -1.89
C MET A 300 22.46 16.04 -3.35
N GLU A 301 22.63 14.74 -3.55
CA GLU A 301 22.65 14.11 -4.88
C GLU A 301 21.41 14.56 -5.68
N LYS A 302 21.63 14.97 -6.93
CA LYS A 302 20.52 15.23 -7.84
C LYS A 302 19.76 13.91 -8.06
N LEU A 303 18.44 13.96 -8.13
CA LEU A 303 17.61 12.75 -8.37
C LEU A 303 18.09 11.95 -9.59
N VAL A 304 18.61 12.63 -10.61
CA VAL A 304 19.13 11.99 -11.83
C VAL A 304 20.37 11.12 -11.56
N ASP A 305 21.16 11.46 -10.55
CA ASP A 305 22.40 10.73 -10.20
C ASP A 305 22.06 9.34 -9.59
N GLY A 306 20.84 9.15 -9.07
CA GLY A 306 20.31 7.87 -8.62
C GLY A 306 19.90 6.91 -9.76
N GLY A 307 20.09 7.33 -11.02
CA GLY A 307 19.85 6.52 -12.21
C GLY A 307 18.38 6.24 -12.48
N LEU A 308 18.14 5.28 -13.39
CA LEU A 308 16.80 4.98 -13.92
C LEU A 308 15.79 4.64 -12.83
N SER A 309 16.19 3.91 -11.80
CA SER A 309 15.28 3.48 -10.73
C SER A 309 14.72 4.65 -9.93
N VAL A 310 15.56 5.63 -9.59
CA VAL A 310 15.14 6.84 -8.86
C VAL A 310 14.29 7.74 -9.74
N VAL A 311 14.68 7.93 -11.01
CA VAL A 311 13.91 8.72 -11.98
C VAL A 311 12.53 8.12 -12.21
N LEU A 312 12.42 6.81 -12.40
CA LEU A 312 11.12 6.14 -12.53
C LEU A 312 10.29 6.23 -11.24
N SER A 313 10.90 6.03 -10.08
CA SER A 313 10.22 6.16 -8.79
C SER A 313 9.63 7.57 -8.63
N GLN A 314 10.40 8.62 -8.89
CA GLN A 314 9.92 10.00 -8.83
C GLN A 314 8.80 10.27 -9.85
N THR A 315 8.96 9.77 -11.06
CA THR A 315 7.95 9.93 -12.12
C THR A 315 6.63 9.28 -11.73
N PHE A 316 6.67 8.05 -11.24
CA PHE A 316 5.48 7.36 -10.75
C PHE A 316 4.83 8.08 -9.57
N ARG A 317 5.60 8.50 -8.58
CA ARG A 317 5.09 9.28 -7.44
C ARG A 317 4.39 10.56 -7.91
N THR A 318 4.98 11.29 -8.86
CA THR A 318 4.40 12.53 -9.42
C THR A 318 3.07 12.26 -10.12
N LEU A 319 3.00 11.23 -10.98
CA LEU A 319 1.77 10.85 -11.68
C LEU A 319 0.66 10.45 -10.72
N ILE A 320 0.98 9.63 -9.75
CA ILE A 320 0.07 9.08 -8.75
C ILE A 320 -0.48 10.22 -7.86
N HIS A 321 0.39 11.07 -7.34
CA HIS A 321 0.04 12.17 -6.46
C HIS A 321 -0.87 13.19 -7.16
N SER A 322 -0.55 13.57 -8.41
CA SER A 322 -1.39 14.47 -9.22
C SER A 322 -2.81 13.90 -9.42
N ARG A 323 -2.92 12.61 -9.74
CA ARG A 323 -4.23 11.95 -9.90
C ARG A 323 -5.03 11.88 -8.60
N MET A 324 -4.35 11.67 -7.47
CA MET A 324 -4.99 11.61 -6.16
C MET A 324 -5.61 12.96 -5.77
N HIS A 325 -4.89 14.05 -5.92
CA HIS A 325 -5.42 15.41 -5.64
C HIS A 325 -6.66 15.73 -6.49
N THR A 326 -6.60 15.48 -7.80
CA THR A 326 -7.77 15.62 -8.67
C THR A 326 -8.95 14.74 -8.23
N GLY A 327 -8.65 13.54 -7.69
CA GLY A 327 -9.66 12.64 -7.13
C GLY A 327 -10.33 13.23 -5.90
N PHE A 328 -9.57 13.78 -4.96
CA PHE A 328 -10.11 14.36 -3.72
C PHE A 328 -10.99 15.60 -3.96
N GLU A 329 -10.63 16.45 -4.90
CA GLU A 329 -11.50 17.57 -5.31
C GLU A 329 -12.88 17.07 -5.76
N LYS A 330 -12.92 16.02 -6.58
CA LYS A 330 -14.15 15.38 -7.03
C LYS A 330 -14.92 14.74 -5.87
N TYR A 331 -14.23 14.11 -4.91
CA TYR A 331 -14.87 13.50 -3.74
C TYR A 331 -15.51 14.56 -2.85
N ALA A 332 -14.81 15.65 -2.57
CA ALA A 332 -15.35 16.79 -1.80
C ALA A 332 -16.62 17.36 -2.43
N ALA A 333 -16.68 17.45 -3.77
CA ALA A 333 -17.86 17.92 -4.48
C ALA A 333 -19.03 16.92 -4.44
N LYS A 334 -18.74 15.61 -4.54
CA LYS A 334 -19.77 14.54 -4.64
C LYS A 334 -20.29 14.08 -3.28
N TYR A 335 -19.43 13.99 -2.26
CA TYR A 335 -19.74 13.41 -0.94
C TYR A 335 -19.64 14.47 0.17
N LYS A 336 -20.52 15.47 0.13
CA LYS A 336 -20.51 16.64 1.03
C LYS A 336 -20.61 16.29 2.52
N ASP A 337 -21.24 15.16 2.85
CA ASP A 337 -21.47 14.69 4.22
C ASP A 337 -20.37 13.73 4.71
N ALA A 338 -19.34 13.47 3.92
CA ALA A 338 -18.23 12.63 4.27
C ALA A 338 -16.96 13.45 4.52
N ASN A 339 -16.14 12.99 5.45
CA ASN A 339 -14.85 13.59 5.76
C ASN A 339 -13.74 12.63 5.35
N ILE A 340 -12.68 13.15 4.73
CA ILE A 340 -11.47 12.40 4.41
C ILE A 340 -10.33 13.04 5.18
N VAL A 341 -9.70 12.27 6.06
CA VAL A 341 -8.50 12.67 6.81
C VAL A 341 -7.33 11.92 6.23
N LEU A 342 -6.42 12.63 5.57
CA LEU A 342 -5.26 12.05 4.89
C LEU A 342 -3.99 12.25 5.72
N PHE A 343 -3.21 11.18 5.84
CA PHE A 343 -1.87 11.17 6.40
C PHE A 343 -0.87 10.81 5.30
N GLU A 344 0.10 11.71 5.08
CA GLU A 344 1.15 11.53 4.09
C GLU A 344 2.45 12.21 4.54
N PRO A 345 3.63 11.74 4.08
CA PRO A 345 4.89 12.38 4.39
C PRO A 345 4.99 13.75 3.72
N ALA A 346 5.79 14.64 4.27
CA ALA A 346 6.12 15.89 3.62
C ALA A 346 6.96 15.62 2.35
N GLY A 347 6.74 16.40 1.29
CA GLY A 347 7.49 16.26 0.04
C GLY A 347 8.99 16.58 0.19
N ASP A 348 9.38 17.32 1.23
CA ASP A 348 10.78 17.65 1.57
C ASP A 348 11.44 16.67 2.55
N ASP A 349 10.85 15.48 2.73
CA ASP A 349 11.33 14.47 3.68
C ASP A 349 12.29 13.46 3.02
N PRO A 350 13.62 13.62 3.17
CA PRO A 350 14.62 12.76 2.53
C PRO A 350 14.58 11.33 3.11
N GLU A 351 14.17 11.15 4.38
CA GLU A 351 14.06 9.85 5.04
C GLU A 351 13.09 8.96 4.27
N MET A 352 11.99 9.53 3.77
CA MET A 352 10.96 8.82 3.01
C MET A 352 11.32 8.60 1.55
N PHE A 353 12.44 9.14 1.05
CA PHE A 353 12.81 9.01 -0.35
C PHE A 353 14.09 8.19 -0.57
N PHE A 354 15.12 8.41 0.26
CA PHE A 354 16.47 7.87 0.06
C PHE A 354 16.85 6.70 0.98
N THR A 355 15.96 6.25 1.85
CA THR A 355 16.26 5.19 2.81
C THR A 355 16.43 3.83 2.15
N ASN A 356 17.51 3.13 2.53
CA ASN A 356 17.75 1.75 2.12
C ASN A 356 16.88 0.76 2.90
N LEU A 357 15.93 0.16 2.23
CA LEU A 357 14.95 -0.75 2.83
C LEU A 357 15.41 -2.19 3.04
N PHE A 358 16.60 -2.53 2.58
CA PHE A 358 17.17 -3.86 2.75
C PHE A 358 17.78 -4.04 4.16
N SER A 359 17.99 -2.94 4.89
CA SER A 359 18.45 -2.95 6.29
C SER A 359 17.24 -2.93 7.26
N TYR A 360 17.26 -3.80 8.27
CA TYR A 360 16.23 -3.81 9.33
C TYR A 360 16.27 -2.55 10.19
N ALA A 361 17.47 -2.04 10.51
CA ALA A 361 17.63 -0.78 11.22
C ALA A 361 16.99 0.38 10.48
N SER A 362 17.14 0.43 9.15
CA SER A 362 16.48 1.43 8.32
C SER A 362 14.96 1.31 8.35
N ARG A 363 14.41 0.09 8.37
CA ARG A 363 12.96 -0.13 8.48
C ARG A 363 12.41 0.40 9.79
N ARG A 364 13.06 0.08 10.92
CA ARG A 364 12.70 0.56 12.25
C ARG A 364 12.76 2.09 12.31
N ARG A 365 13.83 2.69 11.78
CA ARG A 365 14.00 4.15 11.71
C ARG A 365 12.89 4.83 10.91
N VAL A 366 12.53 4.30 9.73
CA VAL A 366 11.43 4.84 8.92
C VAL A 366 10.08 4.73 9.64
N CYS A 367 9.82 3.61 10.30
CA CYS A 367 8.59 3.41 11.04
C CYS A 367 8.49 4.37 12.23
N GLU A 368 9.57 4.52 13.02
CA GLU A 368 9.66 5.50 14.11
C GLU A 368 9.49 6.92 13.59
N HIS A 369 10.16 7.26 12.49
CA HIS A 369 10.04 8.56 11.84
C HIS A 369 8.58 8.86 11.45
N ALA A 370 7.89 7.92 10.80
CA ALA A 370 6.49 8.05 10.43
C ALA A 370 5.57 8.19 11.66
N TYR A 371 5.83 7.41 12.72
CA TYR A 371 5.13 7.50 13.98
C TYR A 371 5.24 8.90 14.59
N GLN A 372 6.45 9.44 14.72
CA GLN A 372 6.67 10.77 15.30
C GLN A 372 6.09 11.88 14.42
N ARG A 373 6.23 11.78 13.11
CA ARG A 373 5.65 12.74 12.17
C ARG A 373 4.13 12.76 12.21
N THR A 374 3.49 11.62 12.32
CA THR A 374 2.03 11.52 12.44
C THR A 374 1.53 12.12 13.75
N ARG A 375 2.21 11.87 14.86
CA ARG A 375 1.89 12.50 16.16
C ARG A 375 2.01 14.02 16.08
N ALA A 376 3.09 14.52 15.48
CA ALA A 376 3.29 15.95 15.30
C ALA A 376 2.21 16.57 14.39
N ASP A 377 1.81 15.86 13.34
CA ASP A 377 0.75 16.31 12.41
C ASP A 377 -0.62 16.35 13.11
N LEU A 378 -0.98 15.32 13.87
CA LEU A 378 -2.19 15.29 14.69
C LEU A 378 -2.24 16.48 15.65
N LEU A 379 -1.14 16.76 16.33
CA LEU A 379 -1.05 17.88 17.27
C LEU A 379 -1.14 19.23 16.54
N LYS A 380 -0.49 19.36 15.40
CA LYS A 380 -0.52 20.58 14.57
C LYS A 380 -1.92 20.87 14.04
N ARG A 381 -2.60 19.85 13.51
CA ARG A 381 -3.95 19.95 12.92
C ARG A 381 -5.08 19.75 13.96
N ARG A 382 -4.80 19.72 15.25
CA ARG A 382 -5.80 19.36 16.26
C ARG A 382 -7.12 20.13 16.14
N PHE A 383 -7.06 21.43 15.94
CA PHE A 383 -8.26 22.29 15.86
C PHE A 383 -9.12 22.01 14.62
N GLU A 384 -8.52 21.49 13.54
CA GLU A 384 -9.20 21.01 12.34
C GLU A 384 -9.80 19.63 12.55
N LEU A 385 -9.03 18.71 13.19
CA LEU A 385 -9.36 17.30 13.30
C LEU A 385 -10.34 16.97 14.45
N GLU A 386 -10.24 17.66 15.60
CA GLU A 386 -11.13 17.42 16.74
C GLU A 386 -12.62 17.52 16.38
N PRO A 387 -13.11 18.55 15.66
CA PRO A 387 -14.52 18.62 15.27
C PRO A 387 -14.95 17.52 14.29
N VAL A 388 -14.02 17.01 13.48
CA VAL A 388 -14.28 15.90 12.55
C VAL A 388 -14.39 14.60 13.32
N PHE A 389 -13.41 14.28 14.13
CA PHE A 389 -13.35 13.03 14.90
C PHE A 389 -14.44 12.91 15.95
N ALA A 390 -14.83 14.04 16.59
CA ALA A 390 -15.91 14.06 17.58
C ALA A 390 -17.27 13.56 17.02
N LYS A 391 -17.53 13.72 15.71
CA LYS A 391 -18.73 13.18 15.07
C LYS A 391 -18.80 11.66 15.07
N PHE A 392 -17.67 10.98 15.33
CA PHE A 392 -17.49 9.54 15.31
C PHE A 392 -17.09 8.97 16.68
N ASP A 393 -17.26 9.74 17.75
CA ASP A 393 -16.85 9.40 19.12
C ASP A 393 -15.33 9.16 19.28
N ILE A 394 -14.52 9.71 18.37
CA ILE A 394 -13.05 9.65 18.41
C ILE A 394 -12.53 10.93 19.04
N ARG A 395 -11.53 10.81 19.92
CA ARG A 395 -10.89 11.94 20.62
C ARG A 395 -9.38 11.89 20.50
N LEU A 396 -8.76 13.06 20.37
CA LEU A 396 -7.29 13.17 20.42
C LEU A 396 -6.81 12.98 21.87
N ASN A 397 -5.90 12.02 22.08
CA ASN A 397 -5.20 11.85 23.36
C ASN A 397 -4.06 12.86 23.43
N LEU A 398 -4.35 14.04 23.99
CA LEU A 398 -3.38 15.13 24.04
C LEU A 398 -2.21 14.84 25.00
N GLU A 399 -2.38 13.98 25.99
CA GLU A 399 -1.32 13.54 26.88
C GLU A 399 -0.31 12.70 26.09
N ALA A 400 -0.78 11.68 25.35
CA ALA A 400 0.05 10.87 24.48
C ALA A 400 0.75 11.71 23.40
N LEU A 401 0.05 12.67 22.78
CA LEU A 401 0.59 13.51 21.72
C LEU A 401 1.70 14.47 22.17
N LYS A 402 1.63 14.96 23.42
CA LYS A 402 2.61 15.90 23.98
C LYS A 402 3.79 15.22 24.68
N ASP A 403 3.73 13.92 24.89
CA ASP A 403 4.81 13.15 25.50
C ASP A 403 5.98 13.00 24.51
N GLU A 404 7.00 13.85 24.62
CA GLU A 404 8.20 13.84 23.79
C GLU A 404 9.10 12.61 24.04
N THR A 405 8.93 11.92 25.16
CA THR A 405 9.71 10.72 25.50
C THR A 405 9.14 9.45 24.86
N ARG A 406 7.95 9.54 24.26
CA ARG A 406 7.22 8.42 23.70
C ARG A 406 7.79 8.00 22.35
N THR A 407 8.28 6.77 22.27
CA THR A 407 8.82 6.14 21.07
C THR A 407 8.13 4.80 20.83
N LEU A 408 8.22 4.28 19.62
CA LEU A 408 7.75 2.91 19.30
C LEU A 408 8.44 1.88 20.19
N ASP A 409 9.73 2.06 20.44
CA ASP A 409 10.51 1.17 21.29
C ASP A 409 9.96 1.14 22.72
N ASN A 410 9.78 2.30 23.36
CA ASN A 410 9.23 2.38 24.72
C ASN A 410 7.86 1.73 24.80
N ARG A 411 7.02 1.89 23.77
CA ARG A 411 5.70 1.27 23.67
C ARG A 411 5.77 -0.24 23.54
N MET A 412 6.66 -0.74 22.70
CA MET A 412 6.82 -2.18 22.44
C MET A 412 7.43 -2.91 23.62
N PHE A 413 8.39 -2.27 24.33
CA PHE A 413 9.08 -2.85 25.49
C PHE A 413 8.34 -2.66 26.81
N ALA A 414 7.42 -1.72 26.92
CA ALA A 414 6.56 -1.61 28.11
C ALA A 414 5.73 -2.88 28.35
N GLN A 415 5.52 -3.71 27.30
CA GLN A 415 4.83 -4.99 27.39
C GLN A 415 5.75 -6.20 27.60
N GLN A 416 7.05 -6.07 27.39
CA GLN A 416 8.03 -7.15 27.59
C GLN A 416 9.36 -6.54 28.07
N LYS A 417 9.82 -6.88 29.29
CA LYS A 417 11.20 -6.58 29.69
C LYS A 417 12.13 -7.41 28.80
N PRO A 418 12.98 -6.81 27.94
CA PRO A 418 13.88 -7.58 27.08
C PRO A 418 14.87 -8.37 27.92
N SER A 419 15.14 -9.61 27.55
CA SER A 419 16.18 -10.41 28.17
C SER A 419 17.56 -9.77 27.97
N ARG A 420 18.52 -10.10 28.82
CA ARG A 420 19.91 -9.61 28.69
C ARG A 420 20.51 -9.95 27.31
N ASP A 421 20.18 -11.14 26.79
CA ASP A 421 20.66 -11.63 25.51
C ASP A 421 20.01 -10.89 24.32
N GLN A 422 18.74 -10.46 24.43
CA GLN A 422 18.09 -9.63 23.44
C GLN A 422 18.74 -8.24 23.34
N ARG A 423 19.06 -7.58 24.46
CA ARG A 423 19.74 -6.28 24.46
C ARG A 423 21.14 -6.37 23.84
N LEU A 424 21.85 -7.46 24.08
CA LEU A 424 23.17 -7.73 23.47
C LEU A 424 23.05 -7.97 21.97
N SER A 425 22.06 -8.71 21.51
CA SER A 425 21.80 -8.97 20.10
C SER A 425 21.44 -7.68 19.36
N ASP A 426 20.54 -6.87 19.93
CA ASP A 426 20.13 -5.58 19.33
C ASP A 426 21.32 -4.61 19.25
N ALA A 427 22.13 -4.49 20.29
CA ALA A 427 23.34 -3.67 20.30
C ALA A 427 24.41 -4.14 19.30
N THR A 428 24.50 -5.45 19.05
CA THR A 428 25.44 -6.01 18.06
C THR A 428 24.99 -5.74 16.63
N VAL A 429 23.68 -5.78 16.37
CA VAL A 429 23.10 -5.42 15.07
C VAL A 429 23.28 -3.93 14.79
N ASP A 430 22.95 -3.07 15.74
CA ASP A 430 23.11 -1.61 15.63
C ASP A 430 24.58 -1.23 15.40
N LEU A 431 25.52 -1.91 16.08
CA LEU A 431 26.96 -1.72 15.86
C LEU A 431 27.41 -2.17 14.47
N GLY A 432 26.91 -3.31 13.99
CA GLY A 432 27.17 -3.79 12.64
C GLY A 432 26.71 -2.84 11.55
N ASP A 433 25.52 -2.28 11.70
CA ASP A 433 24.95 -1.30 10.77
C ASP A 433 25.73 0.02 10.80
N THR A 434 26.15 0.50 11.98
CA THR A 434 26.98 1.69 12.15
C THR A 434 28.36 1.51 11.50
N ILE A 435 28.97 0.34 11.66
CA ILE A 435 30.25 0.00 10.99
C ILE A 435 30.07 0.00 9.47
N GLY A 436 29.00 -0.58 8.96
CA GLY A 436 28.70 -0.60 7.52
C GLY A 436 28.42 0.80 6.94
N GLU A 437 27.86 1.72 7.72
CA GLU A 437 27.72 3.13 7.34
C GLU A 437 29.07 3.86 7.33
N LEU A 438 29.90 3.60 8.31
CA LEU A 438 31.24 4.17 8.40
C LEU A 438 32.15 3.67 7.25
N GLU A 439 32.09 2.39 6.92
CA GLU A 439 32.83 1.82 5.78
C GLU A 439 32.41 2.46 4.46
N ARG A 440 31.11 2.67 4.26
CA ARG A 440 30.59 3.37 3.07
C ARG A 440 31.05 4.81 3.03
N TRP A 441 31.05 5.51 4.16
CA TRP A 441 31.55 6.88 4.25
C TRP A 441 33.04 6.96 3.94
N ILE A 442 33.88 6.06 4.48
CA ILE A 442 35.29 5.96 4.22
C ILE A 442 35.59 5.66 2.73
N ALA A 443 34.80 4.72 2.13
CA ALA A 443 34.94 4.40 0.71
C ALA A 443 34.64 5.61 -0.18
N ARG A 444 33.62 6.39 0.14
CA ARG A 444 33.25 7.63 -0.57
C ARG A 444 34.33 8.71 -0.39
N SER A 445 34.89 8.87 0.80
CA SER A 445 35.96 9.84 1.09
C SER A 445 37.28 9.52 0.36
N LYS A 446 37.56 8.23 0.10
CA LYS A 446 38.76 7.81 -0.68
C LYS A 446 38.62 7.99 -2.19
N ILE A 447 37.38 8.13 -2.70
CA ILE A 447 37.11 8.40 -4.13
C ILE A 447 37.15 9.91 -4.41
N ALA A 448 37.02 10.74 -3.36
CA ALA A 448 37.02 12.20 -3.44
C ALA A 448 38.39 12.84 -3.15
N ALA A 449 39.42 12.04 -2.80
CA ALA A 449 40.82 12.42 -2.66
C ALA A 449 41.67 11.87 -3.83
#